data_49ade4347c3c7de5178a399cd2bd9f1a
#
_entry.id   49ade4347c3c7de5178a399cd2bd9f1a
#
_cell.length_a   1.000
_cell.length_b   1.000
_cell.length_c   1.000
_cell.angle_alpha   90.00
_cell.angle_beta   90.00
_cell.angle_gamma   90.00
#
_symmetry.space_group_name_H-M   'P 1'
#
loop_
_entity.id
_entity.type
_entity.pdbx_description
1 polymer ?
#
loop_
_entity_poly.entity_id
_entity_poly.type
_entity_poly.pdbx_seq_one_letter_code
_entity_poly.pdbx_strand_id
1 'polypeptide(L)'
;KFVNRLAKVIKTPLAFNLDIKIGDIVVVHQNVFRVFYDMKGKKRKSRSFFIDDLHFCSIDQIYLYRNSEGWNTVGDRCFIKPIKSNQSLTVDKERSLIGILKYGNSSLNDLEINPGDLVGYTPNGEWEFLIEKERLYCMKSNDIVIKYEYKGDEEEYNPSWAHSG
;
A
#
# COMPACT_ATOMS: atom_id res chain seq x y z
N LYS A 1 -7.54 12.71 -8.20
CA LYS A 1 -8.61 11.76 -7.85
C LYS A 1 -7.95 10.40 -7.68
N PHE A 2 -7.93 9.89 -6.45
CA PHE A 2 -7.35 8.57 -6.19
C PHE A 2 -8.19 7.47 -6.85
N VAL A 3 -7.50 6.50 -7.44
CA VAL A 3 -8.14 5.34 -8.05
C VAL A 3 -8.52 4.37 -6.94
N ASN A 4 -9.76 3.88 -6.96
CA ASN A 4 -10.16 2.81 -6.05
C ASN A 4 -9.32 1.57 -6.34
N ARG A 5 -8.71 1.01 -5.31
CA ARG A 5 -7.86 -0.20 -5.38
C ARG A 5 -8.40 -1.33 -4.51
N LEU A 6 -9.56 -1.14 -3.88
CA LEU A 6 -10.14 -2.13 -2.99
C LEU A 6 -11.01 -3.12 -3.75
N ALA A 7 -10.86 -4.40 -3.47
CA ALA A 7 -11.69 -5.48 -3.96
C ALA A 7 -11.99 -6.48 -2.86
N LYS A 8 -13.11 -7.20 -3.01
CA LYS A 8 -13.45 -8.35 -2.18
C LYS A 8 -13.11 -9.64 -2.92
N VAL A 9 -12.46 -10.56 -2.24
CA VAL A 9 -12.12 -11.87 -2.78
C VAL A 9 -13.37 -12.74 -2.89
N ILE A 10 -13.73 -13.14 -4.10
CA ILE A 10 -14.90 -13.99 -4.37
C ILE A 10 -14.46 -15.44 -4.57
N LYS A 11 -13.30 -15.67 -5.16
CA LYS A 11 -12.76 -17.00 -5.43
C LYS A 11 -11.24 -16.98 -5.38
N THR A 12 -10.65 -18.04 -4.85
CA THR A 12 -9.19 -18.26 -4.78
C THR A 12 -8.78 -19.40 -5.72
N PRO A 13 -7.51 -19.44 -6.16
CA PRO A 13 -6.99 -20.57 -6.94
C PRO A 13 -7.05 -21.86 -6.12
N LEU A 14 -7.34 -22.98 -6.78
CA LEU A 14 -7.37 -24.29 -6.13
C LEU A 14 -5.96 -24.89 -5.93
N ALA A 15 -5.02 -24.47 -6.77
CA ALA A 15 -3.67 -25.06 -6.81
C ALA A 15 -2.67 -24.43 -5.85
N PHE A 16 -3.00 -23.32 -5.19
CA PHE A 16 -2.10 -22.57 -4.32
C PHE A 16 -2.68 -22.46 -2.92
N ASN A 17 -1.85 -22.77 -1.92
CA ASN A 17 -2.19 -22.44 -0.54
C ASN A 17 -1.83 -20.97 -0.28
N LEU A 18 -2.86 -20.14 -0.16
CA LEU A 18 -2.73 -18.70 0.09
C LEU A 18 -3.30 -18.38 1.47
N ASP A 19 -2.67 -17.39 2.13
CA ASP A 19 -3.24 -16.82 3.36
C ASP A 19 -4.50 -16.00 3.07
N ILE A 20 -4.66 -15.54 1.83
CA ILE A 20 -5.83 -14.80 1.36
C ILE A 20 -7.00 -15.76 1.15
N LYS A 21 -8.15 -15.46 1.74
CA LYS A 21 -9.35 -16.30 1.71
C LYS A 21 -10.52 -15.59 1.05
N ILE A 22 -11.52 -16.38 0.65
CA ILE A 22 -12.80 -15.85 0.16
C ILE A 22 -13.42 -14.97 1.25
N GLY A 23 -13.84 -13.76 0.84
CA GLY A 23 -14.40 -12.75 1.74
C GLY A 23 -13.42 -11.70 2.22
N ASP A 24 -12.11 -11.93 2.12
CA ASP A 24 -11.10 -10.95 2.46
C ASP A 24 -11.19 -9.72 1.55
N ILE A 25 -10.77 -8.58 2.06
CA ILE A 25 -10.61 -7.35 1.28
C ILE A 25 -9.16 -7.23 0.87
N VAL A 26 -8.92 -6.94 -0.39
CA VAL A 26 -7.57 -6.79 -0.96
C VAL A 26 -7.36 -5.40 -1.54
N VAL A 27 -6.12 -4.91 -1.43
CA VAL A 27 -5.65 -3.72 -2.14
C VAL A 27 -4.85 -4.19 -3.35
N VAL A 28 -5.32 -3.82 -4.54
CA VAL A 28 -4.77 -4.31 -5.80
C VAL A 28 -4.12 -3.21 -6.63
N HIS A 29 -3.32 -3.65 -7.59
CA HIS A 29 -2.70 -2.73 -8.55
C HIS A 29 -3.78 -1.96 -9.34
N GLN A 30 -3.55 -0.67 -9.56
CA GLN A 30 -4.50 0.23 -10.24
C GLN A 30 -4.96 -0.26 -11.63
N ASN A 31 -4.14 -1.04 -12.31
CA ASN A 31 -4.47 -1.55 -13.65
C ASN A 31 -5.55 -2.63 -13.62
N VAL A 32 -5.83 -3.25 -12.48
CA VAL A 32 -6.89 -4.27 -12.36
C VAL A 32 -8.24 -3.69 -12.75
N PHE A 33 -8.56 -2.49 -12.26
CA PHE A 33 -9.84 -1.81 -12.53
C PHE A 33 -9.76 -0.74 -13.61
N ARG A 34 -8.63 -0.65 -14.32
CA ARG A 34 -8.41 0.42 -15.30
C ARG A 34 -9.45 0.39 -16.41
N VAL A 35 -10.02 1.55 -16.65
CA VAL A 35 -10.82 1.84 -17.84
C VAL A 35 -10.08 2.88 -18.67
N PHE A 36 -9.99 2.66 -19.99
CA PHE A 36 -9.32 3.57 -20.90
C PHE A 36 -10.08 3.69 -22.22
N TYR A 37 -9.75 4.69 -23.00
CA TYR A 37 -10.30 4.86 -24.35
C TYR A 37 -9.23 4.46 -25.37
N ASP A 38 -9.62 3.64 -26.34
CA ASP A 38 -8.72 3.26 -27.44
C ASP A 38 -8.54 4.44 -28.44
N MET A 39 -7.67 4.25 -29.42
CA MET A 39 -7.39 5.27 -30.43
C MET A 39 -8.64 5.67 -31.28
N LYS A 40 -9.70 4.88 -31.25
CA LYS A 40 -10.99 5.16 -31.89
C LYS A 40 -12.00 5.82 -30.93
N GLY A 41 -11.57 6.20 -29.72
CA GLY A 41 -12.44 6.79 -28.70
C GLY A 41 -13.41 5.80 -28.03
N LYS A 42 -13.25 4.49 -28.26
CA LYS A 42 -14.10 3.48 -27.63
C LYS A 42 -13.61 3.13 -26.24
N LYS A 43 -14.53 3.15 -25.26
CA LYS A 43 -14.27 2.76 -23.88
C LYS A 43 -13.86 1.28 -23.79
N ARG A 44 -12.74 1.01 -23.17
CA ARG A 44 -12.17 -0.31 -22.93
C ARG A 44 -11.96 -0.55 -21.45
N LYS A 45 -12.17 -1.78 -21.02
CA LYS A 45 -11.84 -2.26 -19.68
C LYS A 45 -10.47 -2.96 -19.69
N SER A 46 -9.87 -3.10 -18.52
CA SER A 46 -8.57 -3.77 -18.38
C SER A 46 -8.61 -5.23 -18.83
N ARG A 47 -7.45 -5.83 -19.03
CA ARG A 47 -7.33 -7.27 -19.31
C ARG A 47 -7.79 -8.15 -18.13
N SER A 48 -7.82 -7.58 -16.93
CA SER A 48 -8.31 -8.24 -15.72
C SER A 48 -9.84 -8.36 -15.67
N PHE A 49 -10.56 -7.55 -16.43
CA PHE A 49 -12.02 -7.57 -16.44
C PHE A 49 -12.54 -8.91 -16.96
N PHE A 50 -13.49 -9.50 -16.25
CA PHE A 50 -14.16 -10.74 -16.66
C PHE A 50 -15.62 -10.47 -17.09
N ILE A 51 -16.49 -10.22 -16.12
CA ILE A 51 -17.93 -9.94 -16.36
C ILE A 51 -18.47 -9.11 -15.20
N ASP A 52 -19.44 -8.26 -15.45
CA ASP A 52 -20.07 -7.36 -14.47
C ASP A 52 -19.03 -6.57 -13.68
N ASP A 53 -18.89 -6.81 -12.39
CA ASP A 53 -17.88 -6.21 -11.52
C ASP A 53 -16.74 -7.19 -11.16
N LEU A 54 -16.68 -8.36 -11.82
CA LEU A 54 -15.67 -9.37 -11.56
C LEU A 54 -14.40 -9.13 -12.37
N HIS A 55 -13.27 -9.28 -11.71
CA HIS A 55 -11.95 -9.10 -12.28
C HIS A 55 -11.04 -10.26 -11.86
N PHE A 56 -10.20 -10.72 -12.77
CA PHE A 56 -9.08 -11.59 -12.44
C PHE A 56 -7.95 -10.75 -11.86
N CYS A 57 -7.27 -11.29 -10.86
CA CYS A 57 -6.14 -10.66 -10.24
C CYS A 57 -5.08 -11.73 -9.93
N SER A 58 -3.85 -11.53 -10.37
CA SER A 58 -2.74 -12.37 -9.99
C SER A 58 -2.19 -11.95 -8.63
N ILE A 59 -1.51 -12.86 -7.93
CA ILE A 59 -1.01 -12.63 -6.57
C ILE A 59 -0.02 -11.46 -6.51
N ASP A 60 0.79 -11.27 -7.55
CA ASP A 60 1.74 -10.16 -7.68
C ASP A 60 1.08 -8.80 -7.82
N GLN A 61 -0.20 -8.75 -8.20
CA GLN A 61 -1.00 -7.54 -8.27
C GLN A 61 -1.69 -7.18 -6.93
N ILE A 62 -1.58 -8.02 -5.91
CA ILE A 62 -2.15 -7.77 -4.58
C ILE A 62 -1.05 -7.23 -3.67
N TYR A 63 -1.29 -6.09 -3.04
CA TYR A 63 -0.34 -5.43 -2.15
C TYR A 63 -0.62 -5.70 -0.68
N LEU A 64 -1.90 -5.66 -0.29
CA LEU A 64 -2.39 -5.92 1.06
C LEU A 64 -3.65 -6.76 0.99
N TYR A 65 -3.89 -7.54 2.03
CA TYR A 65 -5.19 -8.15 2.29
C TYR A 65 -5.60 -7.93 3.74
N ARG A 66 -6.89 -7.84 3.97
CA ARG A 66 -7.49 -7.68 5.30
C ARG A 66 -8.35 -8.89 5.62
N ASN A 67 -8.01 -9.57 6.68
CA ASN A 67 -8.78 -10.62 7.33
C ASN A 67 -9.33 -10.14 8.68
N SER A 68 -9.78 -11.08 9.54
CA SER A 68 -10.26 -10.78 10.89
C SER A 68 -9.22 -10.17 11.84
N GLU A 69 -7.93 -10.40 11.56
CA GLU A 69 -6.81 -9.91 12.37
C GLU A 69 -6.31 -8.53 11.94
N GLY A 70 -6.74 -8.04 10.79
CA GLY A 70 -6.35 -6.74 10.23
C GLY A 70 -5.66 -6.85 8.87
N TRP A 71 -4.92 -5.79 8.53
CA TRP A 71 -4.18 -5.69 7.28
C TRP A 71 -2.86 -6.46 7.32
N ASN A 72 -2.60 -7.22 6.26
CA ASN A 72 -1.37 -8.00 6.07
C ASN A 72 -0.77 -7.69 4.70
N THR A 73 0.55 -7.65 4.60
CA THR A 73 1.26 -7.44 3.34
C THR A 73 1.37 -8.75 2.54
N VAL A 74 1.60 -8.61 1.23
CA VAL A 74 1.84 -9.73 0.32
C VAL A 74 3.28 -9.65 -0.19
N GLY A 75 4.01 -10.76 -0.06
CA GLY A 75 5.40 -10.87 -0.49
C GLY A 75 6.36 -10.02 0.36
N ASP A 76 7.33 -9.39 -0.29
CA ASP A 76 8.38 -8.57 0.34
C ASP A 76 8.01 -7.07 0.44
N ARG A 77 6.73 -6.75 0.32
CA ARG A 77 6.24 -5.38 0.42
C ARG A 77 6.07 -4.95 1.87
N CYS A 78 6.26 -3.65 2.09
CA CYS A 78 5.97 -3.00 3.36
C CYS A 78 5.33 -1.63 3.13
N PHE A 79 4.69 -1.10 4.15
CA PHE A 79 3.99 0.17 4.10
C PHE A 79 4.50 1.09 5.19
N ILE A 80 4.88 2.31 4.77
CA ILE A 80 5.47 3.33 5.62
C ILE A 80 4.50 4.50 5.72
N LYS A 81 4.30 5.00 6.93
CA LYS A 81 3.55 6.21 7.20
C LYS A 81 4.49 7.41 7.21
N PRO A 82 4.28 8.42 6.36
CA PRO A 82 5.09 9.62 6.37
C PRO A 82 4.94 10.39 7.68
N ILE A 83 5.98 11.11 8.08
CA ILE A 83 6.01 11.98 9.25
C ILE A 83 6.18 13.44 8.86
N LYS A 84 5.78 14.36 9.73
CA LYS A 84 5.93 15.79 9.50
C LYS A 84 7.40 16.23 9.58
N SER A 85 7.73 17.23 8.77
CA SER A 85 9.03 17.89 8.84
C SER A 85 8.99 18.98 9.90
N ASN A 86 9.90 18.92 10.87
CA ASN A 86 10.04 19.94 11.91
C ASN A 86 10.81 21.18 11.44
N GLN A 87 11.31 21.18 10.18
CA GLN A 87 12.19 22.24 9.67
C GLN A 87 11.49 23.30 8.84
N SER A 88 10.19 23.25 8.68
CA SER A 88 9.46 24.15 7.77
C SER A 88 8.72 25.25 8.55
N LEU A 89 9.16 26.49 8.40
CA LEU A 89 8.39 27.68 8.79
C LEU A 89 7.19 27.95 7.86
N THR A 90 7.04 27.19 6.79
CA THR A 90 6.02 27.36 5.78
C THR A 90 5.45 26.02 5.34
N VAL A 91 4.17 25.80 5.62
CA VAL A 91 3.31 24.71 5.15
C VAL A 91 3.74 23.30 5.61
N ASP A 92 2.76 22.54 6.10
CA ASP A 92 2.88 21.13 6.44
C ASP A 92 3.56 20.34 5.32
N LYS A 93 4.81 19.95 5.53
CA LYS A 93 5.56 19.11 4.61
C LYS A 93 5.93 17.81 5.31
N GLU A 94 5.92 16.74 4.55
CA GLU A 94 6.48 15.48 5.03
C GLU A 94 8.01 15.52 5.06
N ARG A 95 8.60 14.74 5.95
CA ARG A 95 10.03 14.51 5.99
C ARG A 95 10.41 13.49 4.91
N SER A 96 11.33 13.85 4.03
CA SER A 96 11.76 12.98 2.92
C SER A 96 12.49 11.74 3.41
N LEU A 97 12.21 10.60 2.77
CA LEU A 97 12.93 9.32 2.92
C LEU A 97 12.96 8.76 4.35
N ILE A 98 12.02 9.16 5.18
CA ILE A 98 11.89 8.66 6.54
C ILE A 98 10.42 8.58 6.93
N GLY A 99 10.05 7.57 7.70
CA GLY A 99 8.70 7.39 8.18
C GLY A 99 8.59 6.26 9.19
N ILE A 100 7.36 6.00 9.62
CA ILE A 100 7.05 4.95 10.59
C ILE A 100 6.56 3.72 9.84
N LEU A 101 7.14 2.55 10.08
CA LEU A 101 6.67 1.29 9.53
C LEU A 101 5.25 1.01 10.04
N LYS A 102 4.29 0.93 9.13
CA LYS A 102 2.88 0.61 9.46
C LYS A 102 2.59 -0.88 9.31
N TYR A 103 2.92 -1.44 8.15
CA TYR A 103 2.76 -2.86 7.84
C TYR A 103 4.09 -3.41 7.35
N GLY A 104 4.67 -4.32 8.12
CA GLY A 104 5.92 -5.00 7.80
C GLY A 104 5.69 -6.36 7.13
N ASN A 105 6.73 -7.17 7.11
CA ASN A 105 6.72 -8.55 6.60
C ASN A 105 7.76 -9.39 7.34
N SER A 106 7.83 -10.69 7.04
CA SER A 106 8.76 -11.61 7.70
C SER A 106 10.22 -11.20 7.50
N SER A 107 10.62 -10.75 6.31
CA SER A 107 11.99 -10.32 6.04
C SER A 107 12.44 -9.15 6.92
N LEU A 108 11.55 -8.20 7.19
CA LEU A 108 11.81 -7.09 8.10
C LEU A 108 11.82 -7.53 9.56
N ASN A 109 10.93 -8.45 9.94
CA ASN A 109 10.90 -9.01 11.28
C ASN A 109 12.19 -9.76 11.62
N ASP A 110 12.76 -10.50 10.66
CA ASP A 110 14.04 -11.20 10.81
C ASP A 110 15.21 -10.25 11.04
N LEU A 111 15.07 -8.99 10.58
CA LEU A 111 16.03 -7.89 10.83
C LEU A 111 15.67 -7.06 12.06
N GLU A 112 14.74 -7.52 12.88
CA GLU A 112 14.23 -6.80 14.05
C GLU A 112 13.62 -5.41 13.71
N ILE A 113 13.10 -5.25 12.49
CA ILE A 113 12.37 -4.06 12.05
C ILE A 113 10.87 -4.37 12.11
N ASN A 114 10.19 -3.76 13.06
CA ASN A 114 8.80 -4.07 13.39
C ASN A 114 7.87 -2.88 13.15
N PRO A 115 6.55 -3.10 12.98
CA PRO A 115 5.57 -2.02 12.94
C PRO A 115 5.73 -1.07 14.15
N GLY A 116 5.71 0.22 13.87
CA GLY A 116 5.97 1.28 14.84
C GLY A 116 7.40 1.82 14.85
N ASP A 117 8.34 1.14 14.22
CA ASP A 117 9.72 1.60 14.12
C ASP A 117 9.87 2.78 13.15
N LEU A 118 10.78 3.69 13.47
CA LEU A 118 11.18 4.79 12.61
C LEU A 118 12.27 4.29 11.65
N VAL A 119 12.00 4.36 10.35
CA VAL A 119 12.88 3.82 9.32
C VAL A 119 13.21 4.84 8.24
N GLY A 120 14.38 4.70 7.66
CA GLY A 120 14.80 5.42 6.46
C GLY A 120 14.82 4.49 5.25
N TYR A 121 14.50 5.02 4.08
CA TYR A 121 14.40 4.26 2.85
C TYR A 121 15.07 4.97 1.66
N THR A 122 15.37 4.20 0.61
CA THR A 122 16.00 4.70 -0.60
C THR A 122 15.00 5.51 -1.44
N PRO A 123 15.46 6.53 -2.20
CA PRO A 123 14.60 7.30 -3.08
C PRO A 123 14.09 6.46 -4.27
N ASN A 124 12.93 6.84 -4.78
CA ASN A 124 12.28 6.27 -5.97
C ASN A 124 11.81 4.80 -5.85
N GLY A 125 11.84 4.22 -4.66
CA GLY A 125 11.24 2.91 -4.38
C GLY A 125 9.80 2.99 -3.88
N GLU A 126 9.38 4.16 -3.41
CA GLU A 126 8.10 4.40 -2.79
C GLU A 126 6.96 4.63 -3.79
N TRP A 127 5.83 4.00 -3.54
CA TRP A 127 4.58 4.22 -4.25
C TRP A 127 3.50 4.66 -3.27
N GLU A 128 2.80 5.73 -3.61
CA GLU A 128 1.76 6.31 -2.77
C GLU A 128 0.46 5.53 -2.83
N PHE A 129 -0.11 5.24 -1.67
CA PHE A 129 -1.41 4.63 -1.48
C PHE A 129 -2.26 5.45 -0.52
N LEU A 130 -3.56 5.47 -0.79
CA LEU A 130 -4.57 5.93 0.15
C LEU A 130 -5.39 4.71 0.59
N ILE A 131 -5.23 4.30 1.85
CA ILE A 131 -5.92 3.14 2.42
C ILE A 131 -6.71 3.61 3.64
N GLU A 132 -8.02 3.46 3.61
CA GLU A 132 -8.91 3.87 4.70
C GLU A 132 -8.65 5.30 5.19
N LYS A 133 -8.46 6.24 4.25
CA LYS A 133 -8.14 7.66 4.50
C LYS A 133 -6.75 7.92 5.13
N GLU A 134 -5.90 6.92 5.21
CA GLU A 134 -4.49 7.08 5.54
C GLU A 134 -3.62 7.09 4.28
N ARG A 135 -2.75 8.08 4.20
CA ARG A 135 -1.72 8.15 3.16
C ARG A 135 -0.52 7.31 3.59
N LEU A 136 -0.16 6.33 2.78
CA LEU A 136 0.94 5.41 3.04
C LEU A 136 1.85 5.31 1.81
N TYR A 137 3.11 5.01 2.02
CA TYR A 137 4.04 4.61 0.97
C TYR A 137 4.25 3.11 0.99
N CYS A 138 4.04 2.46 -0.16
CA CYS A 138 4.40 1.07 -0.38
C CYS A 138 5.79 0.99 -1.00
N MET A 139 6.62 0.10 -0.48
CA MET A 139 7.94 -0.21 -1.01
C MET A 139 8.31 -1.65 -0.73
N LYS A 140 9.45 -2.08 -1.25
CA LYS A 140 10.01 -3.41 -0.94
C LYS A 140 10.88 -3.34 0.31
N SER A 141 11.05 -4.49 0.97
CA SER A 141 11.91 -4.59 2.16
C SER A 141 13.33 -4.10 1.90
N ASN A 142 13.88 -4.35 0.71
CA ASN A 142 15.22 -3.91 0.31
C ASN A 142 15.38 -2.39 0.20
N ASP A 143 14.28 -1.64 0.13
CA ASP A 143 14.32 -0.18 0.10
C ASP A 143 14.51 0.40 1.50
N ILE A 144 14.28 -0.37 2.56
CA ILE A 144 14.54 0.02 3.94
C ILE A 144 16.03 -0.16 4.23
N VAL A 145 16.72 0.93 4.55
CA VAL A 145 18.18 0.94 4.70
C VAL A 145 18.65 1.33 6.10
N ILE A 146 17.82 2.00 6.88
CA ILE A 146 18.17 2.47 8.23
C ILE A 146 16.98 2.25 9.16
N LYS A 147 17.28 1.77 10.37
CA LYS A 147 16.39 1.85 11.52
C LYS A 147 16.92 2.92 12.47
N TYR A 148 16.09 3.91 12.79
CA TYR A 148 16.45 4.96 13.74
C TYR A 148 16.01 4.60 15.15
N GLU A 149 16.70 5.12 16.13
CA GLU A 149 16.19 5.13 17.50
C GLU A 149 14.95 6.05 17.56
N TYR A 150 13.80 5.45 17.88
CA TYR A 150 12.52 6.15 17.88
C TYR A 150 12.01 6.34 19.29
N LYS A 151 11.83 7.62 19.69
CA LYS A 151 11.38 8.01 21.02
C LYS A 151 9.87 8.25 21.13
N GLY A 152 9.16 8.12 20.02
CA GLY A 152 7.71 8.36 19.98
C GLY A 152 7.31 9.82 19.77
N ASP A 153 8.25 10.71 19.46
CA ASP A 153 8.02 12.16 19.37
C ASP A 153 7.63 12.62 17.96
N GLU A 154 7.71 11.74 16.98
CA GLU A 154 7.46 12.08 15.58
C GLU A 154 5.97 12.17 15.27
N GLU A 155 5.55 13.28 14.70
CA GLU A 155 4.15 13.49 14.31
C GLU A 155 3.87 12.93 12.91
N GLU A 156 2.84 12.10 12.80
CA GLU A 156 2.42 11.51 11.53
C GLU A 156 1.91 12.58 10.57
N TYR A 157 2.29 12.49 9.29
CA TYR A 157 1.82 13.36 8.24
C TYR A 157 0.65 12.72 7.49
N ASN A 158 -0.55 13.27 7.70
CA ASN A 158 -1.72 12.87 6.96
C ASN A 158 -2.43 14.13 6.42
N PRO A 159 -2.18 14.52 5.16
CA PRO A 159 -2.70 15.77 4.63
C PRO A 159 -4.24 15.77 4.56
N SER A 160 -4.85 16.95 4.65
CA SER A 160 -6.31 17.10 4.70
C SER A 160 -7.05 16.45 3.53
N TRP A 161 -6.46 16.43 2.34
CA TRP A 161 -7.06 15.78 1.18
C TRP A 161 -7.20 14.25 1.31
N ALA A 162 -6.41 13.60 2.17
CA ALA A 162 -6.52 12.16 2.43
C ALA A 162 -7.84 11.80 3.13
N HIS A 163 -8.45 12.75 3.85
CA HIS A 163 -9.72 12.55 4.55
C HIS A 163 -10.96 12.77 3.67
N SER A 164 -10.79 13.38 2.49
CA SER A 164 -11.88 13.75 1.58
C SER A 164 -12.13 12.74 0.43
N GLY A 165 -11.42 11.61 0.49
CA GLY A 165 -11.55 10.52 -0.49
C GLY A 165 -12.61 9.49 -0.13
#